data_b2bb42addb09fe2a92567fd175d6db6e
#
_entry.id   b2bb42addb09fe2a92567fd175d6db6e
#
_cell.length_a   1.000
_cell.length_b   1.000
_cell.length_c   1.000
_cell.angle_alpha   90.00
_cell.angle_beta   90.00
_cell.angle_gamma   90.00
#
_symmetry.space_group_name_H-M   'P 1'
#
loop_
_entity.id
_entity.type
_entity.pdbx_description
1 polymer ?
#
loop_
_entity_poly.entity_id
_entity_poly.type
_entity_poly.pdbx_seq_one_letter_code
_entity_poly.pdbx_strand_id
1 'polypeptide(L)'
;MDNNEKTYELAFNIIVHAGESRSLSSEAMDAAEAYDFEKAEDLLKQANDEFLKCHEIQTDMLTKEANGEKNDLNVILIHSQDHLTMATMAMDNAKRWIKINKKLQKMEER
;
A
#
# COMPACT_ATOMS: atom_id res chain seq x y z
N MET A 1 -25.18 -13.79 -0.83
CA MET A 1 -23.79 -13.92 -1.28
C MET A 1 -23.13 -15.06 -0.52
N ASP A 2 -22.56 -16.06 -1.20
CA ASP A 2 -21.88 -17.16 -0.53
C ASP A 2 -20.48 -16.69 -0.06
N ASN A 3 -19.82 -17.50 0.75
CA ASN A 3 -18.49 -17.16 1.31
C ASN A 3 -17.43 -16.95 0.23
N ASN A 4 -17.51 -17.71 -0.87
CA ASN A 4 -16.54 -17.60 -1.94
C ASN A 4 -16.66 -16.26 -2.69
N GLU A 5 -17.88 -15.84 -3.02
CA GLU A 5 -18.13 -14.55 -3.67
C GLU A 5 -17.69 -13.40 -2.78
N LYS A 6 -17.96 -13.50 -1.47
CA LYS A 6 -17.56 -12.50 -0.50
C LYS A 6 -16.04 -12.41 -0.38
N THR A 7 -15.35 -13.54 -0.39
CA THR A 7 -13.90 -13.60 -0.35
C THR A 7 -13.30 -12.97 -1.61
N TYR A 8 -13.87 -13.22 -2.79
CA TYR A 8 -13.45 -12.60 -4.04
C TYR A 8 -13.58 -11.08 -3.98
N GLU A 9 -14.71 -10.59 -3.46
CA GLU A 9 -14.96 -9.16 -3.33
C GLU A 9 -13.94 -8.49 -2.41
N LEU A 10 -13.69 -9.10 -1.24
CA LEU A 10 -12.72 -8.58 -0.29
C LEU A 10 -11.30 -8.58 -0.88
N ALA A 11 -10.91 -9.68 -1.51
CA ALA A 11 -9.61 -9.80 -2.16
C ALA A 11 -9.44 -8.74 -3.27
N PHE A 12 -10.47 -8.53 -4.08
CA PHE A 12 -10.45 -7.54 -5.14
C PHE A 12 -10.26 -6.13 -4.58
N ASN A 13 -10.96 -5.80 -3.49
CA ASN A 13 -10.81 -4.50 -2.83
C ASN A 13 -9.39 -4.29 -2.28
N ILE A 14 -8.79 -5.33 -1.72
CA ILE A 14 -7.40 -5.26 -1.27
C ILE A 14 -6.48 -4.94 -2.46
N ILE A 15 -6.65 -5.65 -3.59
CA ILE A 15 -5.83 -5.45 -4.79
C ILE A 15 -5.95 -4.01 -5.30
N VAL A 16 -7.18 -3.48 -5.38
CA VAL A 16 -7.43 -2.13 -5.90
C VAL A 16 -6.75 -1.07 -5.01
N HIS A 17 -6.98 -1.12 -3.70
CA HIS A 17 -6.41 -0.11 -2.80
C HIS A 17 -4.90 -0.27 -2.62
N ALA A 18 -4.39 -1.49 -2.60
CA ALA A 18 -2.95 -1.74 -2.54
C ALA A 18 -2.26 -1.24 -3.82
N GLY A 19 -2.89 -1.47 -4.99
CA GLY A 19 -2.39 -0.97 -6.27
C GLY A 19 -2.34 0.55 -6.31
N GLU A 20 -3.38 1.22 -5.84
CA GLU A 20 -3.44 2.68 -5.74
C GLU A 20 -2.35 3.20 -4.80
N SER A 21 -2.17 2.56 -3.65
CA SER A 21 -1.11 2.92 -2.70
C SER A 21 0.28 2.82 -3.34
N ARG A 22 0.53 1.77 -4.12
CA ARG A 22 1.80 1.59 -4.83
C ARG A 22 2.03 2.67 -5.88
N SER A 23 0.99 3.00 -6.65
CA SER A 23 1.07 4.05 -7.67
C SER A 23 1.40 5.41 -7.04
N LEU A 24 0.74 5.74 -5.95
CA LEU A 24 0.98 6.99 -5.22
C LEU A 24 2.39 7.02 -4.63
N SER A 25 2.88 5.89 -4.12
CA SER A 25 4.24 5.78 -3.61
C SER A 25 5.28 6.02 -4.72
N SER A 26 5.03 5.48 -5.90
CA SER A 26 5.89 5.68 -7.07
C SER A 26 5.91 7.16 -7.49
N GLU A 27 4.75 7.79 -7.54
CA GLU A 27 4.64 9.23 -7.83
C GLU A 27 5.36 10.08 -6.78
N ALA A 28 5.32 9.66 -5.51
CA ALA A 28 6.05 10.33 -4.44
C ALA A 28 7.56 10.25 -4.68
N MET A 29 8.05 9.12 -5.16
CA MET A 29 9.47 8.96 -5.50
C MET A 29 9.87 9.88 -6.65
N ASP A 30 9.02 10.00 -7.68
CA ASP A 30 9.26 10.90 -8.81
C ASP A 30 9.34 12.35 -8.34
N ALA A 31 8.41 12.77 -7.47
CA ALA A 31 8.40 14.12 -6.91
C ALA A 31 9.68 14.39 -6.09
N ALA A 32 10.13 13.39 -5.32
CA ALA A 32 11.36 13.50 -4.53
C ALA A 32 12.60 13.69 -5.43
N GLU A 33 12.65 13.00 -6.55
CA GLU A 33 13.74 13.14 -7.53
C GLU A 33 13.77 14.54 -8.16
N ALA A 34 12.61 15.18 -8.27
CA ALA A 34 12.48 16.57 -8.73
C ALA A 34 12.70 17.59 -7.60
N TYR A 35 13.03 17.13 -6.40
CA TYR A 35 13.19 17.94 -5.18
C TYR A 35 11.92 18.67 -4.74
N ASP A 36 10.76 18.20 -5.21
CA ASP A 36 9.45 18.70 -4.75
C ASP A 36 8.99 17.86 -3.55
N PHE A 37 9.58 18.15 -2.41
CA PHE A 37 9.36 17.33 -1.20
C PHE A 37 7.99 17.53 -0.59
N GLU A 38 7.40 18.71 -0.73
CA GLU A 38 6.03 18.95 -0.26
C GLU A 38 5.05 18.03 -1.00
N LYS A 39 5.17 17.97 -2.33
CA LYS A 39 4.36 17.09 -3.17
C LYS A 39 4.64 15.61 -2.84
N ALA A 40 5.92 15.26 -2.68
CA ALA A 40 6.31 13.89 -2.36
C ALA A 40 5.68 13.41 -1.05
N GLU A 41 5.73 14.24 -0.02
CA GLU A 41 5.16 13.91 1.28
C GLU A 41 3.63 13.82 1.25
N ASP A 42 2.98 14.70 0.48
CA ASP A 42 1.53 14.65 0.30
C ASP A 42 1.10 13.38 -0.42
N LEU A 43 1.80 12.99 -1.49
CA LEU A 43 1.54 11.74 -2.21
C LEU A 43 1.76 10.52 -1.33
N LEU A 44 2.78 10.55 -0.49
CA LEU A 44 3.04 9.44 0.44
C LEU A 44 1.93 9.33 1.48
N LYS A 45 1.41 10.45 1.95
CA LYS A 45 0.25 10.47 2.86
C LYS A 45 -0.97 9.86 2.19
N GLN A 46 -1.23 10.22 0.93
CA GLN A 46 -2.33 9.63 0.15
C GLN A 46 -2.13 8.13 -0.03
N ALA A 47 -0.89 7.68 -0.28
CA ALA A 47 -0.56 6.27 -0.39
C ALA A 47 -0.89 5.53 0.90
N ASN A 48 -0.55 6.13 2.05
CA ASN A 48 -0.85 5.55 3.35
C ASN A 48 -2.37 5.48 3.60
N ASP A 49 -3.12 6.49 3.20
CA ASP A 49 -4.57 6.50 3.36
C ASP A 49 -5.20 5.35 2.56
N GLU A 50 -4.73 5.11 1.33
CA GLU A 50 -5.20 3.98 0.52
C GLU A 50 -4.77 2.64 1.13
N PHE A 51 -3.54 2.55 1.63
CA PHE A 51 -3.05 1.35 2.30
C PHE A 51 -3.90 1.00 3.53
N LEU A 52 -4.28 1.98 4.33
CA LEU A 52 -5.09 1.74 5.52
C LEU A 52 -6.44 1.11 5.20
N LYS A 53 -7.01 1.41 4.03
CA LYS A 53 -8.27 0.80 3.58
C LYS A 53 -8.11 -0.71 3.39
N CYS A 54 -7.06 -1.15 2.73
CA CYS A 54 -6.83 -2.59 2.54
C CYS A 54 -6.32 -3.27 3.82
N HIS A 55 -5.57 -2.57 4.64
CA HIS A 55 -5.12 -3.09 5.92
C HIS A 55 -6.31 -3.34 6.86
N GLU A 56 -7.31 -2.48 6.84
CA GLU A 56 -8.54 -2.66 7.61
C GLU A 56 -9.29 -3.91 7.18
N ILE A 57 -9.42 -4.14 5.87
CA ILE A 57 -10.05 -5.36 5.33
C ILE A 57 -9.29 -6.59 5.82
N GLN A 58 -7.98 -6.55 5.74
CA GLN A 58 -7.09 -7.64 6.16
C GLN A 58 -7.26 -7.93 7.66
N THR A 59 -7.28 -6.89 8.48
CA THR A 59 -7.46 -7.02 9.93
C THR A 59 -8.80 -7.66 10.27
N ASP A 60 -9.87 -7.27 9.58
CA ASP A 60 -11.20 -7.86 9.77
C ASP A 60 -11.20 -9.35 9.42
N MET A 61 -10.55 -9.73 8.33
CA MET A 61 -10.45 -11.12 7.92
C MET A 61 -9.68 -11.96 8.95
N LEU A 62 -8.57 -11.42 9.46
CA LEU A 62 -7.77 -12.09 10.49
C LEU A 62 -8.54 -12.25 11.80
N THR A 63 -9.30 -11.21 12.18
CA THR A 63 -10.11 -11.23 13.40
C THR A 63 -11.19 -12.30 13.31
N LYS A 64 -11.87 -12.40 12.17
CA LYS A 64 -12.91 -13.43 11.94
C LYS A 64 -12.31 -14.83 11.99
N GLU A 65 -11.16 -15.03 11.37
CA GLU A 65 -10.47 -16.30 11.39
C GLU A 65 -10.07 -16.71 12.80
N ALA A 66 -9.55 -15.74 13.59
CA ALA A 66 -9.21 -15.96 15.00
C ALA A 66 -10.43 -16.34 15.85
N ASN A 67 -11.62 -15.89 15.45
CA ASN A 67 -12.89 -16.22 16.13
C ASN A 67 -13.52 -17.52 15.62
N GLY A 68 -12.81 -18.29 14.80
CA GLY A 68 -13.28 -19.57 14.31
C GLY A 68 -14.02 -19.54 12.99
N GLU A 69 -14.23 -18.37 12.39
CA GLU A 69 -14.81 -18.24 11.06
C GLU A 69 -13.72 -18.48 10.02
N LYS A 70 -14.05 -19.21 8.97
CA LYS A 70 -13.07 -19.55 7.93
C LYS A 70 -13.27 -18.68 6.70
N ASN A 71 -12.16 -18.23 6.12
CA ASN A 71 -12.14 -17.63 4.78
C ASN A 71 -11.85 -18.74 3.78
N ASP A 72 -12.48 -18.68 2.61
CA ASP A 72 -12.17 -19.61 1.53
C ASP A 72 -10.80 -19.27 0.96
N LEU A 73 -9.91 -20.24 0.97
CA LEU A 73 -8.59 -20.06 0.36
C LEU A 73 -8.71 -20.25 -1.15
N ASN A 74 -8.31 -19.25 -1.88
CA ASN A 74 -8.28 -19.29 -3.35
C ASN A 74 -7.12 -18.43 -3.85
N VAL A 75 -6.82 -18.55 -5.14
CA VAL A 75 -5.67 -17.88 -5.74
C VAL A 75 -5.77 -16.36 -5.61
N ILE A 76 -6.96 -15.80 -5.80
CA ILE A 76 -7.11 -14.33 -5.74
C ILE A 76 -6.90 -13.79 -4.33
N LEU A 77 -7.31 -14.53 -3.31
CA LEU A 77 -7.05 -14.13 -1.93
C LEU A 77 -5.56 -14.13 -1.62
N ILE A 78 -4.86 -15.18 -2.02
CA ILE A 78 -3.41 -15.29 -1.86
C ILE A 78 -2.71 -14.15 -2.61
N HIS A 79 -3.14 -13.89 -3.84
CA HIS A 79 -2.60 -12.82 -4.69
C HIS A 79 -2.81 -11.44 -4.04
N SER A 80 -3.98 -11.23 -3.41
CA SER A 80 -4.25 -9.98 -2.72
C SER A 80 -3.29 -9.72 -1.56
N GLN A 81 -2.85 -10.78 -0.86
CA GLN A 81 -1.88 -10.66 0.22
C GLN A 81 -0.52 -10.19 -0.31
N ASP A 82 -0.12 -10.66 -1.49
CA ASP A 82 1.11 -10.21 -2.15
C ASP A 82 1.03 -8.72 -2.49
N HIS A 83 -0.10 -8.26 -2.99
CA HIS A 83 -0.32 -6.84 -3.29
C HIS A 83 -0.22 -5.98 -2.03
N LEU A 84 -0.79 -6.46 -0.92
CA LEU A 84 -0.72 -5.76 0.36
C LEU A 84 0.74 -5.61 0.83
N THR A 85 1.50 -6.69 0.75
CA THR A 85 2.92 -6.71 1.11
C THR A 85 3.73 -5.77 0.21
N MET A 86 3.48 -5.80 -1.11
CA MET A 86 4.17 -4.93 -2.06
C MET A 86 3.86 -3.45 -1.79
N ALA A 87 2.63 -3.11 -1.40
CA ALA A 87 2.26 -1.75 -1.06
C ALA A 87 3.04 -1.26 0.17
N THR A 88 3.18 -2.12 1.19
CA THR A 88 3.96 -1.82 2.40
C THR A 88 5.41 -1.50 2.03
N MET A 89 6.01 -2.32 1.19
CA MET A 89 7.39 -2.13 0.74
C MET A 89 7.54 -0.86 -0.10
N ALA A 90 6.58 -0.59 -0.98
CA ALA A 90 6.59 0.61 -1.83
C ALA A 90 6.58 1.90 -0.99
N MET A 91 5.74 1.95 0.04
CA MET A 91 5.68 3.11 0.94
C MET A 91 6.99 3.29 1.72
N ASP A 92 7.55 2.19 2.22
CA ASP A 92 8.82 2.26 2.95
C ASP A 92 9.95 2.74 2.05
N ASN A 93 10.01 2.22 0.84
CA ASN A 93 10.99 2.65 -0.15
C ASN A 93 10.82 4.13 -0.50
N ALA A 94 9.59 4.61 -0.65
CA ALA A 94 9.32 6.02 -0.94
C ALA A 94 9.80 6.93 0.18
N LYS A 95 9.57 6.55 1.44
CA LYS A 95 10.07 7.30 2.61
C LYS A 95 11.59 7.43 2.57
N ARG A 96 12.29 6.34 2.29
CA ARG A 96 13.75 6.32 2.20
C ARG A 96 14.25 7.16 1.03
N TRP A 97 13.54 7.10 -0.08
CA TRP A 97 13.89 7.84 -1.30
C TRP A 97 13.76 9.35 -1.10
N ILE A 98 12.72 9.78 -0.42
CA ILE A 98 12.55 11.19 -0.04
C ILE A 98 13.73 11.64 0.83
N LYS A 99 14.08 10.85 1.82
CA LYS A 99 15.19 11.15 2.74
C LYS A 99 16.53 11.27 2.00
N ILE A 100 16.81 10.33 1.11
CA ILE A 100 18.03 10.33 0.32
C ILE A 100 18.09 11.55 -0.61
N ASN A 101 16.99 11.87 -1.28
CA ASN A 101 16.95 13.00 -2.20
C ASN A 101 17.09 14.35 -1.47
N LYS A 102 16.60 14.46 -0.24
CA LYS A 102 16.85 15.65 0.59
C LYS A 102 18.36 15.83 0.86
N LYS A 103 19.06 14.73 1.12
CA LYS A 103 20.52 14.76 1.32
C LYS A 103 21.25 15.13 0.05
N LEU A 104 20.82 14.59 -1.10
CA LEU A 104 21.41 14.90 -2.39
C LEU A 104 21.26 16.39 -2.74
N GLN A 105 20.10 16.96 -2.50
CA GLN A 105 19.85 18.39 -2.72
C GLN A 105 20.84 19.24 -1.92
N LYS A 106 21.02 18.92 -0.63
CA LYS A 106 21.96 19.66 0.22
C LYS A 106 23.40 19.55 -0.30
N MET A 107 23.78 18.40 -0.82
CA MET A 107 25.11 18.19 -1.40
C MET A 107 25.32 19.02 -2.67
N GLU A 108 24.29 19.11 -3.52
CA GLU A 108 24.34 19.89 -4.75
C GLU A 108 24.42 21.40 -4.49
N GLU A 109 23.87 21.88 -3.37
CA GLU A 109 23.86 23.28 -2.98
C GLU A 109 25.21 23.77 -2.41
N ARG A 110 26.16 22.90 -2.16
CA ARG A 110 27.48 23.24 -1.62
C ARG A 110 28.44 23.82 -2.67
#